data_d4eb3f79e82a29fdc4fde06cc3740a31
#
_entry.id   d4eb3f79e82a29fdc4fde06cc3740a31
#
_cell.length_a   1.000
_cell.length_b   1.000
_cell.length_c   1.000
_cell.angle_alpha   90.00
_cell.angle_beta   90.00
_cell.angle_gamma   90.00
#
_symmetry.space_group_name_H-M   'P 1'
#
loop_
_entity.id
_entity.type
_entity.pdbx_description
1 polymer ?
#
loop_
_entity_poly.entity_id
_entity_poly.type
_entity_poly.pdbx_seq_one_letter_code
_entity_poly.pdbx_strand_id
1 'polypeptide(L)'
;ASPRMEPRAPWVEQEGPEYWDQETRSARDTAQTFRVNLETLRGYYNQSEAGSHTLQWMHGCDLGSDGRFLRGYEQFAYDGKDYLTLNEDLRSWSAVDTAAQISEQKSNDGSEAEHQRAYLEDTCVEWLHRYLENGKETLQRSEPPKTHVTHHPVSDH
;
A
#
# COMPACT_ATOMS: atom_id res chain seq x y z
N ALA A 1 9.74 1.96 -23.75
CA ALA A 1 9.88 0.72 -22.99
C ALA A 1 8.86 0.66 -21.87
N SER A 2 8.39 -0.53 -21.55
CA SER A 2 7.45 -0.71 -20.47
C SER A 2 8.13 -0.51 -19.12
N PRO A 3 7.44 0.06 -18.15
CA PRO A 3 7.99 0.20 -16.80
C PRO A 3 8.31 -1.15 -16.17
N ARG A 4 9.29 -1.17 -15.29
CA ARG A 4 9.68 -2.35 -14.54
C ARG A 4 9.83 -2.01 -13.08
N MET A 5 9.54 -3.00 -12.23
CA MET A 5 9.88 -2.90 -10.80
C MET A 5 11.39 -3.01 -10.65
N GLU A 6 11.95 -2.15 -9.82
CA GLU A 6 13.39 -2.08 -9.61
C GLU A 6 13.73 -2.02 -8.13
N PRO A 7 14.83 -2.66 -7.73
CA PRO A 7 15.25 -2.56 -6.33
C PRO A 7 15.72 -1.15 -5.98
N ARG A 8 15.38 -0.72 -4.78
CA ARG A 8 15.81 0.58 -4.27
C ARG A 8 16.54 0.43 -2.93
N ALA A 9 16.86 -0.79 -2.54
CA ALA A 9 17.58 -1.06 -1.30
C ALA A 9 18.41 -2.34 -1.46
N PRO A 10 19.58 -2.42 -0.79
CA PRO A 10 20.42 -3.62 -0.92
C PRO A 10 19.74 -4.91 -0.50
N TRP A 11 18.87 -4.85 0.51
CA TRP A 11 18.23 -6.05 1.06
C TRP A 11 17.16 -6.64 0.14
N VAL A 12 16.74 -5.94 -0.88
CA VAL A 12 15.81 -6.47 -1.89
C VAL A 12 16.52 -6.71 -3.23
N GLU A 13 17.71 -6.16 -3.41
CA GLU A 13 18.52 -6.44 -4.61
C GLU A 13 18.88 -7.91 -4.70
N GLN A 14 18.99 -8.60 -3.56
CA GLN A 14 19.35 -10.00 -3.53
C GLN A 14 18.23 -10.94 -4.01
N GLU A 15 17.03 -10.43 -4.19
CA GLU A 15 15.97 -11.21 -4.82
C GLU A 15 16.33 -11.44 -6.28
N GLY A 16 16.11 -12.66 -6.74
CA GLY A 16 16.56 -13.05 -8.08
C GLY A 16 15.70 -12.48 -9.21
N PRO A 17 16.12 -12.74 -10.47
CA PRO A 17 15.40 -12.23 -11.62
C PRO A 17 13.94 -12.65 -11.68
N GLU A 18 13.60 -13.84 -11.19
CA GLU A 18 12.22 -14.31 -11.17
C GLU A 18 11.33 -13.45 -10.28
N TYR A 19 11.88 -12.99 -9.14
CA TYR A 19 11.18 -12.09 -8.26
C TYR A 19 10.82 -10.79 -9.00
N TRP A 20 11.81 -10.18 -9.65
CA TRP A 20 11.62 -8.89 -10.34
C TRP A 20 10.71 -9.02 -11.55
N ASP A 21 10.78 -10.14 -12.27
CA ASP A 21 9.87 -10.39 -13.38
C ASP A 21 8.43 -10.54 -12.87
N GLN A 22 8.23 -11.26 -11.78
CA GLN A 22 6.91 -11.45 -11.20
C GLN A 22 6.35 -10.14 -10.66
N GLU A 23 7.15 -9.38 -9.92
CA GLU A 23 6.73 -8.08 -9.39
C GLU A 23 6.39 -7.10 -10.51
N THR A 24 7.16 -7.14 -11.58
CA THR A 24 6.89 -6.30 -12.75
C THR A 24 5.55 -6.66 -13.39
N ARG A 25 5.29 -7.96 -13.59
CA ARG A 25 4.00 -8.40 -14.16
C ARG A 25 2.84 -7.97 -13.29
N SER A 26 2.93 -8.20 -11.99
CA SER A 26 1.87 -7.84 -11.05
C SER A 26 1.61 -6.34 -11.04
N ALA A 27 2.66 -5.55 -11.05
CA ALA A 27 2.53 -4.09 -11.05
C ALA A 27 1.90 -3.58 -12.35
N ARG A 28 2.26 -4.17 -13.48
CA ARG A 28 1.66 -3.80 -14.78
C ARG A 28 0.19 -4.15 -14.83
N ASP A 29 -0.18 -5.32 -14.32
CA ASP A 29 -1.58 -5.74 -14.27
C ASP A 29 -2.38 -4.82 -13.35
N THR A 30 -1.82 -4.47 -12.22
CA THR A 30 -2.45 -3.52 -11.29
C THR A 30 -2.64 -2.16 -11.95
N ALA A 31 -1.63 -1.68 -12.66
CA ALA A 31 -1.72 -0.40 -13.37
C ALA A 31 -2.85 -0.40 -14.39
N GLN A 32 -2.99 -1.50 -15.13
CA GLN A 32 -4.07 -1.65 -16.11
C GLN A 32 -5.44 -1.63 -15.44
N THR A 33 -5.58 -2.36 -14.33
CA THR A 33 -6.82 -2.38 -13.55
C THR A 33 -7.16 -0.99 -13.04
N PHE A 34 -6.17 -0.24 -12.58
CA PHE A 34 -6.41 1.10 -12.05
C PHE A 34 -6.78 2.10 -13.14
N ARG A 35 -6.27 1.92 -14.36
CA ARG A 35 -6.71 2.76 -15.48
C ARG A 35 -8.20 2.54 -15.75
N VAL A 36 -8.64 1.29 -15.71
CA VAL A 36 -10.08 0.97 -15.86
C VAL A 36 -10.89 1.56 -14.70
N ASN A 37 -10.36 1.42 -13.48
CA ASN A 37 -11.03 1.95 -12.28
C ASN A 37 -11.21 3.46 -12.33
N LEU A 38 -10.22 4.19 -12.84
CA LEU A 38 -10.33 5.64 -13.00
C LEU A 38 -11.48 6.01 -13.93
N GLU A 39 -11.65 5.27 -15.03
CA GLU A 39 -12.78 5.48 -15.95
C GLU A 39 -14.11 5.23 -15.24
N THR A 40 -14.20 4.15 -14.48
CA THR A 40 -15.40 3.79 -13.75
C THR A 40 -15.78 4.85 -12.74
N LEU A 41 -14.79 5.33 -11.94
CA LEU A 41 -15.04 6.36 -10.92
C LEU A 41 -15.44 7.69 -11.54
N ARG A 42 -14.83 8.04 -12.66
CA ARG A 42 -15.21 9.24 -13.39
C ARG A 42 -16.71 9.20 -13.73
N GLY A 43 -17.17 8.03 -14.16
CA GLY A 43 -18.60 7.83 -14.44
C GLY A 43 -19.46 7.93 -13.19
N TYR A 44 -19.05 7.33 -12.09
CA TYR A 44 -19.81 7.36 -10.83
C TYR A 44 -20.02 8.78 -10.31
N TYR A 45 -19.02 9.66 -10.53
CA TYR A 45 -19.09 11.04 -10.07
C TYR A 45 -19.53 12.01 -11.15
N ASN A 46 -19.95 11.53 -12.32
CA ASN A 46 -20.41 12.36 -13.44
C ASN A 46 -19.39 13.42 -13.84
N GLN A 47 -18.13 13.04 -13.87
CA GLN A 47 -17.04 13.95 -14.17
C GLN A 47 -16.70 13.94 -15.67
N SER A 48 -16.19 15.07 -16.15
CA SER A 48 -15.80 15.22 -17.55
C SER A 48 -14.57 14.39 -17.89
N GLU A 49 -14.43 13.99 -19.13
CA GLU A 49 -13.23 13.27 -19.61
C GLU A 49 -12.00 14.15 -19.67
N ALA A 50 -12.19 15.48 -19.60
CA ALA A 50 -11.09 16.42 -19.72
C ALA A 50 -10.29 16.59 -18.42
N GLY A 51 -10.85 16.18 -17.30
CA GLY A 51 -10.20 16.35 -15.99
C GLY A 51 -9.16 15.27 -15.70
N SER A 52 -8.23 15.62 -14.83
CA SER A 52 -7.23 14.68 -14.32
C SER A 52 -7.62 14.26 -12.91
N HIS A 53 -7.57 12.96 -12.64
CA HIS A 53 -7.99 12.41 -11.35
C HIS A 53 -6.97 11.42 -10.82
N THR A 54 -7.01 11.19 -9.51
CA THR A 54 -6.06 10.32 -8.83
C THR A 54 -6.80 9.26 -8.03
N LEU A 55 -6.39 8.02 -8.20
CA LEU A 55 -6.84 6.92 -7.36
C LEU A 55 -5.65 6.37 -6.63
N GLN A 56 -5.72 6.33 -5.31
CA GLN A 56 -4.66 5.83 -4.45
C GLN A 56 -5.08 4.53 -3.78
N TRP A 57 -4.13 3.65 -3.62
CA TRP A 57 -4.34 2.36 -2.97
C TRP A 57 -3.21 2.13 -1.98
N MET A 58 -3.58 1.81 -0.75
CA MET A 58 -2.62 1.55 0.31
C MET A 58 -3.05 0.30 1.05
N HIS A 59 -2.11 -0.59 1.31
CA HIS A 59 -2.37 -1.79 2.10
C HIS A 59 -1.11 -2.25 2.79
N GLY A 60 -1.29 -3.05 3.82
CA GLY A 60 -0.15 -3.58 4.53
C GLY A 60 -0.54 -4.37 5.76
N CYS A 61 0.47 -4.86 6.44
CA CYS A 61 0.32 -5.61 7.67
C CYS A 61 1.32 -5.10 8.71
N ASP A 62 0.90 -5.13 9.97
CA ASP A 62 1.75 -4.78 11.09
C ASP A 62 2.03 -6.02 11.92
N LEU A 63 3.23 -6.12 12.43
CA LEU A 63 3.62 -7.18 13.36
C LEU A 63 3.68 -6.64 14.78
N GLY A 64 3.32 -7.48 15.74
CA GLY A 64 3.53 -7.18 17.13
C GLY A 64 5.00 -7.33 17.51
N SER A 65 5.33 -6.99 18.74
CA SER A 65 6.69 -7.14 19.25
C SER A 65 7.17 -8.58 19.28
N ASP A 66 6.23 -9.54 19.25
CA ASP A 66 6.51 -10.97 19.19
C ASP A 66 6.71 -11.47 17.75
N GLY A 67 6.63 -10.59 16.76
CA GLY A 67 6.79 -10.94 15.36
C GLY A 67 5.55 -11.55 14.73
N ARG A 68 4.44 -11.60 15.43
CA ARG A 68 3.19 -12.15 14.90
C ARG A 68 2.32 -11.07 14.29
N PHE A 69 1.42 -11.51 13.42
CA PHE A 69 0.45 -10.60 12.81
C PHE A 69 -0.31 -9.83 13.90
N LEU A 70 -0.31 -8.51 13.79
CA LEU A 70 -1.02 -7.63 14.69
C LEU A 70 -2.28 -7.09 14.05
N ARG A 71 -2.16 -6.57 12.84
CA ARG A 71 -3.31 -6.06 12.10
C ARG A 71 -2.97 -5.91 10.62
N GLY A 72 -4.02 -5.90 9.80
CA GLY A 72 -3.91 -5.63 8.39
C GLY A 72 -4.80 -4.45 8.03
N TYR A 73 -4.49 -3.80 6.93
CA TYR A 73 -5.28 -2.67 6.47
C TYR A 73 -5.23 -2.56 4.96
N GLU A 74 -6.28 -2.00 4.41
CA GLU A 74 -6.36 -1.73 2.98
C GLU A 74 -7.38 -0.63 2.75
N GLN A 75 -7.01 0.36 1.95
CA GLN A 75 -7.94 1.44 1.65
C GLN A 75 -7.64 2.08 0.31
N PHE A 76 -8.68 2.65 -0.27
CA PHE A 76 -8.61 3.41 -1.51
C PHE A 76 -9.04 4.84 -1.25
N ALA A 77 -8.40 5.77 -1.94
CA ALA A 77 -8.78 7.17 -1.90
C ALA A 77 -8.90 7.70 -3.33
N TYR A 78 -9.91 8.51 -3.57
CA TYR A 78 -10.14 9.11 -4.87
C TYR A 78 -10.03 10.64 -4.75
N ASP A 79 -9.15 11.23 -5.54
CA ASP A 79 -8.86 12.66 -5.49
C ASP A 79 -8.54 13.15 -4.08
N GLY A 80 -7.77 12.33 -3.34
CA GLY A 80 -7.31 12.68 -2.01
C GLY A 80 -8.30 12.44 -0.88
N LYS A 81 -9.46 11.88 -1.18
CA LYS A 81 -10.49 11.61 -0.17
C LYS A 81 -10.70 10.10 -0.04
N ASP A 82 -10.94 9.64 1.17
CA ASP A 82 -11.25 8.24 1.39
C ASP A 82 -12.40 7.80 0.51
N TYR A 83 -12.29 6.65 -0.09
CA TYR A 83 -13.30 6.11 -0.99
C TYR A 83 -13.86 4.78 -0.49
N LEU A 84 -12.99 3.81 -0.24
CA LEU A 84 -13.37 2.47 0.17
C LEU A 84 -12.32 1.92 1.12
N THR A 85 -12.75 1.38 2.25
CA THR A 85 -11.83 0.90 3.29
C THR A 85 -12.21 -0.52 3.70
N LEU A 86 -11.21 -1.39 3.78
CA LEU A 86 -11.40 -2.72 4.37
C LEU A 86 -11.52 -2.55 5.88
N ASN A 87 -12.56 -3.11 6.47
CA ASN A 87 -12.79 -2.98 7.91
C ASN A 87 -11.76 -3.79 8.71
N GLU A 88 -11.63 -3.47 10.00
CA GLU A 88 -10.62 -4.10 10.85
C GLU A 88 -10.75 -5.62 10.92
N ASP A 89 -11.96 -6.15 10.78
CA ASP A 89 -12.18 -7.58 10.76
C ASP A 89 -11.64 -8.26 9.49
N LEU A 90 -11.23 -7.47 8.51
CA LEU A 90 -10.73 -7.94 7.22
C LEU A 90 -11.75 -8.79 6.47
N ARG A 91 -13.04 -8.59 6.75
CA ARG A 91 -14.12 -9.40 6.20
C ARG A 91 -15.12 -8.61 5.38
N SER A 92 -15.10 -7.30 5.50
CA SER A 92 -16.06 -6.44 4.83
C SER A 92 -15.47 -5.08 4.52
N TRP A 93 -16.09 -4.39 3.59
CA TRP A 93 -15.65 -3.08 3.12
C TRP A 93 -16.65 -2.02 3.53
N SER A 94 -16.18 -0.80 3.76
CA SER A 94 -17.02 0.36 4.05
C SER A 94 -16.77 1.44 3.02
N ALA A 95 -17.85 2.04 2.54
CA ALA A 95 -17.83 3.14 1.59
C ALA A 95 -18.05 4.47 2.30
N VAL A 96 -17.48 5.54 1.75
CA VAL A 96 -17.62 6.87 2.34
C VAL A 96 -18.80 7.66 1.78
N ASP A 97 -19.28 7.31 0.58
CA ASP A 97 -20.38 8.05 -0.05
C ASP A 97 -21.21 7.14 -0.95
N THR A 98 -22.24 7.71 -1.58
CA THR A 98 -23.15 6.96 -2.43
C THR A 98 -22.45 6.33 -3.64
N ALA A 99 -21.51 7.04 -4.24
CA ALA A 99 -20.77 6.51 -5.37
C ALA A 99 -19.93 5.30 -4.97
N ALA A 100 -19.27 5.39 -3.83
CA ALA A 100 -18.43 4.30 -3.32
C ALA A 100 -19.28 3.08 -2.89
N GLN A 101 -20.57 3.28 -2.56
CA GLN A 101 -21.44 2.17 -2.19
C GLN A 101 -21.59 1.13 -3.30
N ILE A 102 -21.47 1.53 -4.54
CA ILE A 102 -21.53 0.59 -5.67
C ILE A 102 -20.31 -0.34 -5.61
N SER A 103 -19.14 0.21 -5.37
CA SER A 103 -17.91 -0.57 -5.21
C SER A 103 -17.95 -1.42 -3.95
N GLU A 104 -18.49 -0.88 -2.87
CA GLU A 104 -18.67 -1.61 -1.61
C GLU A 104 -19.52 -2.87 -1.82
N GLN A 105 -20.63 -2.72 -2.51
CA GLN A 105 -21.50 -3.84 -2.77
C GLN A 105 -20.81 -4.92 -3.61
N LYS A 106 -20.12 -4.52 -4.67
CA LYS A 106 -19.37 -5.45 -5.51
C LYS A 106 -18.29 -6.19 -4.72
N SER A 107 -17.59 -5.48 -3.86
CA SER A 107 -16.52 -6.06 -3.06
C SER A 107 -17.05 -7.00 -1.98
N ASN A 108 -18.19 -6.67 -1.38
CA ASN A 108 -18.81 -7.51 -0.35
C ASN A 108 -19.50 -8.74 -0.93
N ASP A 109 -20.03 -8.62 -2.15
CA ASP A 109 -20.73 -9.74 -2.81
C ASP A 109 -19.78 -10.79 -3.36
N GLY A 110 -18.51 -10.42 -3.59
CA GLY A 110 -17.50 -11.35 -4.08
C GLY A 110 -16.65 -11.89 -2.94
N SER A 111 -15.56 -12.58 -3.30
CA SER A 111 -14.62 -13.14 -2.34
C SER A 111 -13.41 -12.21 -2.14
N GLU A 112 -13.56 -10.93 -2.46
CA GLU A 112 -12.46 -9.97 -2.41
C GLU A 112 -11.87 -9.82 -1.01
N ALA A 113 -12.73 -9.64 0.00
CA ALA A 113 -12.24 -9.48 1.37
C ALA A 113 -11.52 -10.73 1.85
N GLU A 114 -12.01 -11.89 1.46
CA GLU A 114 -11.42 -13.17 1.83
C GLU A 114 -10.01 -13.31 1.24
N HIS A 115 -9.86 -12.95 -0.04
CA HIS A 115 -8.56 -12.96 -0.70
C HIS A 115 -7.60 -11.99 -0.05
N GLN A 116 -8.06 -10.78 0.25
CA GLN A 116 -7.23 -9.76 0.88
C GLN A 116 -6.84 -10.15 2.29
N ARG A 117 -7.77 -10.74 3.04
CA ARG A 117 -7.45 -11.22 4.38
C ARG A 117 -6.35 -12.28 4.35
N ALA A 118 -6.46 -13.25 3.44
CA ALA A 118 -5.43 -14.28 3.31
C ALA A 118 -4.06 -13.67 2.98
N TYR A 119 -4.05 -12.71 2.07
CA TYR A 119 -2.82 -12.00 1.73
C TYR A 119 -2.25 -11.27 2.95
N LEU A 120 -3.09 -10.49 3.64
CA LEU A 120 -2.63 -9.64 4.73
C LEU A 120 -2.15 -10.45 5.94
N GLU A 121 -2.83 -11.55 6.25
CA GLU A 121 -2.50 -12.36 7.42
C GLU A 121 -1.33 -13.32 7.18
N ASP A 122 -1.16 -13.78 5.96
CA ASP A 122 -0.17 -14.81 5.65
C ASP A 122 0.95 -14.30 4.76
N THR A 123 0.65 -14.03 3.50
CA THR A 123 1.68 -13.66 2.50
C THR A 123 2.43 -12.40 2.90
N CYS A 124 1.69 -11.37 3.32
CA CYS A 124 2.27 -10.10 3.74
C CYS A 124 3.24 -10.30 4.91
N VAL A 125 2.83 -11.07 5.89
CA VAL A 125 3.65 -11.36 7.08
C VAL A 125 4.92 -12.14 6.70
N GLU A 126 4.79 -13.14 5.85
CA GLU A 126 5.93 -13.95 5.41
C GLU A 126 6.97 -13.10 4.70
N TRP A 127 6.54 -12.25 3.78
CA TRP A 127 7.46 -11.36 3.06
C TRP A 127 8.05 -10.29 3.98
N LEU A 128 7.26 -9.77 4.90
CA LEU A 128 7.76 -8.80 5.86
C LEU A 128 8.87 -9.41 6.73
N HIS A 129 8.68 -10.63 7.23
CA HIS A 129 9.72 -11.33 7.98
C HIS A 129 10.98 -11.50 7.15
N ARG A 130 10.83 -11.88 5.89
CA ARG A 130 11.96 -12.07 4.99
C ARG A 130 12.75 -10.78 4.82
N TYR A 131 12.05 -9.67 4.56
CA TYR A 131 12.72 -8.38 4.37
C TYR A 131 13.36 -7.87 5.66
N LEU A 132 12.68 -8.04 6.79
CA LEU A 132 13.23 -7.62 8.07
C LEU A 132 14.53 -8.36 8.41
N GLU A 133 14.60 -9.63 8.07
CA GLU A 133 15.82 -10.42 8.31
C GLU A 133 16.91 -10.02 7.33
N ASN A 134 16.59 -9.95 6.04
CA ASN A 134 17.59 -9.64 5.01
C ASN A 134 18.13 -8.22 5.13
N GLY A 135 17.30 -7.30 5.62
CA GLY A 135 17.69 -5.91 5.79
C GLY A 135 17.83 -5.46 7.24
N LYS A 136 18.07 -6.39 8.15
CA LYS A 136 18.04 -6.09 9.58
C LYS A 136 18.97 -4.96 10.01
N GLU A 137 20.09 -4.79 9.34
CA GLU A 137 21.06 -3.75 9.68
C GLU A 137 20.51 -2.34 9.46
N THR A 138 19.54 -2.21 8.58
CA THR A 138 18.91 -0.92 8.31
C THR A 138 17.46 -0.87 8.78
N LEU A 139 16.69 -1.92 8.48
CA LEU A 139 15.25 -1.95 8.78
C LEU A 139 14.95 -2.07 10.27
N GLN A 140 15.82 -2.74 11.02
CA GLN A 140 15.64 -2.91 12.46
C GLN A 140 16.53 -1.97 13.27
N ARG A 141 16.98 -0.90 12.63
CA ARG A 141 17.81 0.14 13.26
C ARG A 141 16.94 1.36 13.51
N SER A 142 17.10 1.94 14.69
CA SER A 142 16.50 3.24 14.97
C SER A 142 17.58 4.30 14.86
N GLU A 143 17.26 5.36 14.15
CA GLU A 143 18.14 6.50 14.08
C GLU A 143 17.62 7.55 15.06
N PRO A 144 18.45 7.97 16.02
CA PRO A 144 17.97 8.95 17.00
C PRO A 144 17.68 10.28 16.31
N PRO A 145 16.75 11.07 16.85
CA PRO A 145 16.49 12.40 16.31
C PRO A 145 17.74 13.22 16.32
N LYS A 146 17.99 13.94 15.25
CA LYS A 146 19.12 14.87 15.22
C LYS A 146 18.79 16.03 16.12
N THR A 147 19.57 16.18 17.16
CA THR A 147 19.42 17.30 18.08
C THR A 147 20.41 18.41 17.71
N HIS A 148 20.83 18.42 16.44
CA HIS A 148 21.75 19.43 16.04
C HIS A 148 21.04 20.77 15.98
N VAL A 149 21.08 21.43 17.06
CA VAL A 149 20.80 22.84 17.10
C VAL A 149 22.12 23.49 16.78
N THR A 150 22.13 24.30 15.78
CA THR A 150 23.30 25.10 15.55
C THR A 150 23.45 25.99 16.76
N HIS A 151 24.15 25.47 17.73
CA HIS A 151 24.37 26.18 18.93
C HIS A 151 25.58 27.05 18.69
N HIS A 152 25.30 28.25 18.28
CA HIS A 152 26.35 29.22 18.31
C HIS A 152 26.49 29.64 19.75
N PRO A 153 27.59 29.28 20.38
CA PRO A 153 27.87 29.86 21.68
C PRO A 153 27.70 31.34 21.48
N VAL A 154 26.84 31.89 22.23
CA VAL A 154 26.68 33.30 22.25
C VAL A 154 28.04 33.76 22.69
N SER A 155 28.84 34.05 21.80
CA SER A 155 30.12 34.45 22.12
C SER A 155 30.04 35.63 22.90
N ASP A 156 30.08 35.45 23.39
CA ASP A 156 29.96 36.04 23.68
C ASP A 156 30.46 36.94 23.67
N HIS A 157 30.45 37.08 23.64
CA HIS A 157 30.62 37.84 23.31
C HIS A 157 30.88 38.24 23.51
#